data_c1acea591142622acc0d1aecbe79da3b
#
_entry.id   c1acea591142622acc0d1aecbe79da3b
#
_cell.length_a   1.000
_cell.length_b   1.000
_cell.length_c   1.000
_cell.angle_alpha   90.00
_cell.angle_beta   90.00
_cell.angle_gamma   90.00
#
_symmetry.space_group_name_H-M   'P 1'
#
loop_
_entity.id
_entity.type
_entity.pdbx_description
1 polymer ?
#
loop_
_entity_poly.entity_id
_entity_poly.type
_entity_poly.pdbx_seq_one_letter_code
_entity_poly.pdbx_strand_id
1 'polypeptide(L)'
;LDATVTNAVPNSLIRTSEYLTHPTFNRYHSEHEMLRYLRSLADKDLALDRTMIPLGSCTMKLNATSEMMPVTWPSFSQIHPLAPESQWAGYAKLIEDTERMMCAATGYDAVSLQPNAGSQGEYAGLLVIHAYHESRGEGHRNICLIPSSAHGTNPASAQMAGMQVVVVNCDANGNVDLVDLKAKAEEHSNNLAAIMITYPSTHGVFEEGVQELCDIIHQHGGQVYIDGRSEEHTSEL
;
A
#
# COMPACT_ATOMS: atom_id res chain seq x y z
N LEU A 1 -23.32 18.02 -24.97
CA LEU A 1 -24.00 16.74 -24.84
C LEU A 1 -24.80 16.50 -26.12
N ASP A 2 -24.47 15.43 -26.81
CA ASP A 2 -25.03 15.09 -28.10
C ASP A 2 -26.54 14.77 -27.93
N ALA A 3 -27.40 15.53 -28.64
CA ALA A 3 -28.83 15.38 -28.61
C ALA A 3 -29.32 14.03 -29.23
N THR A 4 -28.38 13.22 -29.72
CA THR A 4 -28.66 11.91 -30.32
C THR A 4 -28.60 10.74 -29.33
N VAL A 5 -28.19 10.96 -28.07
CA VAL A 5 -28.21 9.91 -27.05
C VAL A 5 -29.68 9.64 -26.68
N THR A 6 -30.25 8.62 -27.28
CA THR A 6 -31.55 8.09 -26.85
C THR A 6 -31.44 7.66 -25.40
N ASN A 7 -32.33 8.19 -24.58
CA ASN A 7 -32.41 7.92 -23.16
C ASN A 7 -32.67 6.41 -22.96
N ALA A 8 -31.63 5.63 -22.70
CA ALA A 8 -31.73 4.19 -22.48
C ALA A 8 -32.31 3.84 -21.08
N VAL A 9 -32.56 4.85 -20.24
CA VAL A 9 -33.14 4.67 -18.91
C VAL A 9 -34.67 4.61 -19.00
N PRO A 10 -35.32 3.55 -18.50
CA PRO A 10 -36.77 3.48 -18.45
C PRO A 10 -37.36 4.70 -17.72
N ASN A 11 -38.50 5.21 -18.21
CA ASN A 11 -39.15 6.40 -17.64
C ASN A 11 -39.42 6.28 -16.13
N SER A 12 -39.72 5.07 -15.65
CA SER A 12 -39.94 4.79 -14.23
C SER A 12 -38.71 4.95 -13.35
N LEU A 13 -37.49 4.97 -13.95
CA LEU A 13 -36.21 5.14 -13.25
C LEU A 13 -35.62 6.54 -13.46
N ILE A 14 -36.25 7.38 -14.27
CA ILE A 14 -35.83 8.76 -14.47
C ILE A 14 -36.10 9.55 -13.19
N ARG A 15 -35.08 10.19 -12.67
CA ARG A 15 -35.22 11.06 -11.52
C ARG A 15 -36.06 12.28 -11.86
N THR A 16 -37.12 12.50 -11.08
CA THR A 16 -38.04 13.64 -11.22
C THR A 16 -37.80 14.73 -10.17
N SER A 17 -37.07 14.43 -9.11
CA SER A 17 -36.70 15.42 -8.09
C SER A 17 -35.57 16.32 -8.54
N GLU A 18 -35.55 17.55 -8.08
CA GLU A 18 -34.43 18.46 -8.28
C GLU A 18 -33.13 17.87 -7.73
N TYR A 19 -32.00 18.16 -8.39
CA TYR A 19 -30.66 17.73 -7.96
C TYR A 19 -29.63 18.81 -8.31
N LEU A 20 -28.50 18.76 -7.62
CA LEU A 20 -27.39 19.73 -7.78
C LEU A 20 -27.88 21.19 -7.70
N THR A 21 -28.81 21.48 -6.78
CA THR A 21 -29.44 22.79 -6.61
C THR A 21 -28.49 23.82 -5.98
N HIS A 22 -27.38 23.40 -5.40
CA HIS A 22 -26.40 24.32 -4.83
C HIS A 22 -25.79 25.20 -5.92
N PRO A 23 -25.62 26.54 -5.66
CA PRO A 23 -25.14 27.49 -6.65
C PRO A 23 -23.80 27.11 -7.33
N THR A 24 -22.92 26.41 -6.61
CA THR A 24 -21.65 25.93 -7.13
C THR A 24 -21.80 25.10 -8.41
N PHE A 25 -22.84 24.28 -8.51
CA PHE A 25 -23.09 23.42 -9.67
C PHE A 25 -23.72 24.18 -10.85
N ASN A 26 -24.12 25.44 -10.66
CA ASN A 26 -24.86 26.23 -11.64
C ASN A 26 -24.16 27.55 -11.97
N ARG A 27 -22.91 27.74 -11.55
CA ARG A 27 -22.22 29.04 -11.66
C ARG A 27 -21.04 29.03 -12.65
N TYR A 28 -20.26 27.96 -12.67
CA TYR A 28 -18.97 27.93 -13.37
C TYR A 28 -19.12 27.28 -14.75
N HIS A 29 -19.61 28.03 -15.74
CA HIS A 29 -19.94 27.51 -17.06
C HIS A 29 -18.86 27.75 -18.11
N SER A 30 -17.86 28.59 -17.84
CA SER A 30 -16.73 28.80 -18.75
C SER A 30 -15.49 28.07 -18.20
N GLU A 31 -14.58 27.69 -19.13
CA GLU A 31 -13.32 27.03 -18.78
C GLU A 31 -12.50 27.88 -17.79
N HIS A 32 -12.42 29.20 -18.02
CA HIS A 32 -11.67 30.11 -17.16
C HIS A 32 -12.28 30.25 -15.75
N GLU A 33 -13.60 30.29 -15.66
CA GLU A 33 -14.27 30.32 -14.34
C GLU A 33 -14.07 29.03 -13.59
N MET A 34 -14.19 27.88 -14.26
CA MET A 34 -13.94 26.57 -13.66
C MET A 34 -12.49 26.46 -13.18
N LEU A 35 -11.51 26.86 -14.00
CA LEU A 35 -10.10 26.84 -13.64
C LEU A 35 -9.81 27.68 -12.38
N ARG A 36 -10.36 28.90 -12.32
CA ARG A 36 -10.21 29.77 -11.16
C ARG A 36 -10.89 29.21 -9.92
N TYR A 37 -12.06 28.59 -10.10
CA TYR A 37 -12.77 27.93 -9.00
C TYR A 37 -11.98 26.75 -8.44
N LEU A 38 -11.49 25.86 -9.30
CA LEU A 38 -10.64 24.74 -8.90
C LEU A 38 -9.38 25.22 -8.18
N ARG A 39 -8.73 26.27 -8.68
CA ARG A 39 -7.57 26.87 -8.02
C ARG A 39 -7.92 27.43 -6.65
N SER A 40 -9.07 28.09 -6.50
CA SER A 40 -9.53 28.62 -5.22
C SER A 40 -9.80 27.54 -4.18
N LEU A 41 -10.17 26.33 -4.61
CA LEU A 41 -10.31 25.16 -3.74
C LEU A 41 -8.95 24.58 -3.36
N ALA A 42 -8.08 24.41 -4.36
CA ALA A 42 -6.72 23.91 -4.15
C ALA A 42 -5.91 24.80 -3.20
N ASP A 43 -6.14 26.10 -3.23
CA ASP A 43 -5.45 27.07 -2.34
C ASP A 43 -5.90 27.02 -0.88
N LYS A 44 -7.00 26.34 -0.58
CA LYS A 44 -7.51 26.16 0.80
C LYS A 44 -6.90 24.96 1.50
N ASP A 45 -6.19 24.11 0.79
CA ASP A 45 -5.65 22.86 1.30
C ASP A 45 -4.19 22.68 0.86
N LEU A 46 -3.57 21.62 1.37
CA LEU A 46 -2.22 21.23 1.00
C LEU A 46 -2.15 20.84 -0.47
N ALA A 47 -1.09 21.26 -1.13
CA ALA A 47 -0.84 20.88 -2.53
C ALA A 47 0.63 20.54 -2.72
N LEU A 48 0.89 19.51 -3.54
CA LEU A 48 2.23 18.96 -3.79
C LEU A 48 3.23 19.95 -4.38
N ASP A 49 2.72 20.98 -5.07
CA ASP A 49 3.53 22.02 -5.71
C ASP A 49 4.03 23.12 -4.74
N ARG A 50 3.58 23.12 -3.49
CA ARG A 50 3.90 24.19 -2.51
C ARG A 50 4.01 23.75 -1.05
N THR A 51 3.70 22.53 -0.72
CA THR A 51 3.74 22.01 0.65
C THR A 51 4.26 20.59 0.70
N MET A 52 4.88 20.25 1.83
CA MET A 52 5.19 18.85 2.13
C MET A 52 3.89 18.10 2.51
N ILE A 53 3.78 16.85 2.08
CA ILE A 53 2.66 15.99 2.45
C ILE A 53 2.85 15.55 3.91
N PRO A 54 1.81 15.68 4.76
CA PRO A 54 1.86 15.17 6.13
C PRO A 54 2.05 13.65 6.13
N LEU A 55 2.80 13.16 7.11
CA LEU A 55 2.91 11.72 7.36
C LEU A 55 1.53 11.12 7.66
N GLY A 56 1.27 9.89 7.18
CA GLY A 56 0.02 9.16 7.39
C GLY A 56 -0.96 9.21 6.23
N SER A 57 -0.80 10.13 5.28
CA SER A 57 -1.45 10.01 3.97
C SER A 57 -0.56 9.22 3.03
N CYS A 58 -1.14 8.42 2.13
CA CYS A 58 -0.37 7.83 1.03
C CYS A 58 0.44 8.93 0.34
N THR A 59 1.74 8.85 0.41
CA THR A 59 2.60 9.79 -0.31
C THR A 59 2.34 9.60 -1.79
N MET A 60 1.79 10.61 -2.45
CA MET A 60 1.59 10.57 -3.88
C MET A 60 2.91 10.89 -4.55
N LYS A 61 3.53 9.89 -5.15
CA LYS A 61 4.77 10.07 -5.91
C LYS A 61 4.49 10.92 -7.13
N LEU A 62 5.29 11.95 -7.35
CA LEU A 62 5.19 12.77 -8.55
C LEU A 62 6.01 12.14 -9.66
N ASN A 63 5.33 11.74 -10.73
CA ASN A 63 5.97 11.27 -11.94
C ASN A 63 6.01 12.39 -12.98
N ALA A 64 7.08 12.45 -13.79
CA ALA A 64 7.13 13.36 -14.91
C ALA A 64 6.01 13.05 -15.91
N THR A 65 5.40 14.08 -16.51
CA THR A 65 4.32 13.91 -17.50
C THR A 65 4.76 13.02 -18.67
N SER A 66 6.02 13.11 -19.09
CA SER A 66 6.58 12.28 -20.15
C SER A 66 6.66 10.79 -19.78
N GLU A 67 6.83 10.45 -18.52
CA GLU A 67 6.81 9.07 -18.02
C GLU A 67 5.40 8.51 -17.97
N MET A 68 4.41 9.37 -17.74
CA MET A 68 2.99 9.00 -17.70
C MET A 68 2.38 8.84 -19.12
N MET A 69 2.97 9.43 -20.16
CA MET A 69 2.43 9.38 -21.52
C MET A 69 2.21 7.95 -22.04
N PRO A 70 3.14 7.01 -21.90
CA PRO A 70 2.96 5.65 -22.42
C PRO A 70 1.70 4.94 -21.89
N VAL A 71 1.28 5.22 -20.65
CA VAL A 71 0.06 4.64 -20.06
C VAL A 71 -1.20 4.97 -20.86
N THR A 72 -1.19 6.09 -21.58
CA THR A 72 -2.34 6.54 -22.42
C THR A 72 -2.36 5.92 -23.81
N TRP A 73 -1.28 5.28 -24.25
CA TRP A 73 -1.22 4.70 -25.59
C TRP A 73 -2.12 3.46 -25.67
N PRO A 74 -2.90 3.30 -26.76
CA PRO A 74 -3.84 2.19 -26.91
C PRO A 74 -3.19 0.81 -26.77
N SER A 75 -1.94 0.65 -27.20
CA SER A 75 -1.18 -0.60 -27.08
C SER A 75 -0.91 -1.00 -25.61
N PHE A 76 -0.95 -0.03 -24.69
CA PHE A 76 -0.83 -0.29 -23.26
C PHE A 76 -2.19 -0.26 -22.54
N SER A 77 -3.02 0.74 -22.84
CA SER A 77 -4.25 1.01 -22.07
C SER A 77 -5.44 0.13 -22.48
N GLN A 78 -5.43 -0.50 -23.67
CA GLN A 78 -6.59 -1.21 -24.20
C GLN A 78 -6.45 -2.73 -24.22
N ILE A 79 -5.38 -3.28 -23.69
CA ILE A 79 -5.24 -4.73 -23.58
C ILE A 79 -6.16 -5.27 -22.49
N HIS A 80 -6.88 -6.33 -22.80
CA HIS A 80 -7.75 -6.97 -21.83
C HIS A 80 -6.93 -7.79 -20.82
N PRO A 81 -7.21 -7.74 -19.51
CA PRO A 81 -6.45 -8.50 -18.50
C PRO A 81 -6.43 -10.02 -18.72
N LEU A 82 -7.44 -10.56 -19.38
CA LEU A 82 -7.55 -11.99 -19.74
C LEU A 82 -7.23 -12.27 -21.20
N ALA A 83 -6.47 -11.39 -21.87
CA ALA A 83 -6.00 -11.64 -23.21
C ALA A 83 -5.11 -12.90 -23.26
N PRO A 84 -5.12 -13.67 -24.38
CA PRO A 84 -4.22 -14.80 -24.53
C PRO A 84 -2.75 -14.39 -24.38
N GLU A 85 -1.93 -15.26 -23.82
CA GLU A 85 -0.51 -15.00 -23.52
C GLU A 85 0.27 -14.46 -24.72
N SER A 86 -0.03 -14.96 -25.91
CA SER A 86 0.59 -14.51 -27.16
C SER A 86 0.35 -13.04 -27.50
N GLN A 87 -0.64 -12.41 -26.87
CA GLN A 87 -1.00 -10.99 -27.10
C GLN A 87 -0.38 -10.01 -26.11
N TRP A 88 0.21 -10.50 -25.00
CA TRP A 88 0.80 -9.64 -23.97
C TRP A 88 2.28 -9.94 -23.68
N ALA A 89 2.99 -10.55 -24.63
CA ALA A 89 4.41 -10.87 -24.48
C ALA A 89 5.28 -9.66 -24.10
N GLY A 90 4.94 -8.46 -24.60
CA GLY A 90 5.60 -7.21 -24.21
C GLY A 90 5.41 -6.87 -22.74
N TYR A 91 4.19 -7.08 -22.21
CA TYR A 91 3.91 -6.90 -20.78
C TYR A 91 4.63 -7.93 -19.91
N ALA A 92 4.68 -9.19 -20.34
CA ALA A 92 5.43 -10.23 -19.63
C ALA A 92 6.90 -9.83 -19.49
N LYS A 93 7.51 -9.35 -20.57
CA LYS A 93 8.89 -8.86 -20.54
C LYS A 93 9.10 -7.67 -19.64
N LEU A 94 8.17 -6.70 -19.67
CA LEU A 94 8.22 -5.53 -18.79
C LEU A 94 8.17 -5.92 -17.31
N ILE A 95 7.25 -6.83 -16.95
CA ILE A 95 7.10 -7.32 -15.58
C ILE A 95 8.37 -8.07 -15.16
N GLU A 96 8.84 -9.02 -15.95
CA GLU A 96 10.05 -9.80 -15.66
C GLU A 96 11.29 -8.91 -15.46
N ASP A 97 11.49 -7.94 -16.35
CA ASP A 97 12.63 -7.02 -16.26
C ASP A 97 12.51 -6.15 -14.99
N THR A 98 11.30 -5.69 -14.64
CA THR A 98 11.07 -4.89 -13.43
C THR A 98 11.31 -5.70 -12.17
N GLU A 99 10.79 -6.92 -12.08
CA GLU A 99 11.01 -7.82 -10.94
C GLU A 99 12.50 -8.11 -10.76
N ARG A 100 13.22 -8.38 -11.85
CA ARG A 100 14.68 -8.60 -11.82
C ARG A 100 15.44 -7.36 -11.34
N MET A 101 15.05 -6.16 -11.79
CA MET A 101 15.66 -4.90 -11.34
C MET A 101 15.40 -4.67 -9.86
N MET A 102 14.18 -4.94 -9.38
CA MET A 102 13.82 -4.83 -7.96
C MET A 102 14.61 -5.82 -7.10
N CYS A 103 14.74 -7.07 -7.51
CA CYS A 103 15.58 -8.04 -6.80
C CYS A 103 17.05 -7.54 -6.70
N ALA A 104 17.57 -7.00 -7.79
CA ALA A 104 18.95 -6.48 -7.80
C ALA A 104 19.14 -5.24 -6.90
N ALA A 105 18.12 -4.38 -6.81
CA ALA A 105 18.16 -3.18 -5.99
C ALA A 105 17.98 -3.46 -4.49
N THR A 106 17.12 -4.41 -4.15
CA THR A 106 16.74 -4.69 -2.75
C THR A 106 17.52 -5.83 -2.12
N GLY A 107 18.12 -6.70 -2.93
CA GLY A 107 18.78 -7.92 -2.45
C GLY A 107 17.80 -9.07 -2.13
N TYR A 108 16.51 -8.92 -2.39
CA TYR A 108 15.55 -10.02 -2.23
C TYR A 108 15.70 -11.07 -3.33
N ASP A 109 15.39 -12.32 -2.99
CA ASP A 109 15.45 -13.45 -3.93
C ASP A 109 14.31 -13.42 -4.96
N ALA A 110 13.17 -12.85 -4.61
CA ALA A 110 12.00 -12.76 -5.47
C ALA A 110 11.18 -11.50 -5.17
N VAL A 111 10.50 -11.00 -6.21
CA VAL A 111 9.59 -9.87 -6.15
C VAL A 111 8.31 -10.23 -6.88
N SER A 112 7.18 -9.71 -6.44
CA SER A 112 5.90 -9.80 -7.13
C SER A 112 5.30 -8.40 -7.31
N LEU A 113 4.92 -8.08 -8.54
CA LEU A 113 4.25 -6.81 -8.89
C LEU A 113 2.71 -6.95 -8.90
N GLN A 114 2.15 -8.07 -8.41
CA GLN A 114 0.70 -8.29 -8.42
C GLN A 114 -0.10 -7.40 -7.46
N PRO A 115 0.37 -7.10 -6.23
CA PRO A 115 -0.38 -6.21 -5.34
C PRO A 115 -0.58 -4.82 -5.95
N ASN A 116 -1.83 -4.32 -5.92
CA ASN A 116 -2.18 -3.01 -6.47
C ASN A 116 -2.18 -1.88 -5.42
N ALA A 117 -1.98 -2.22 -4.16
CA ALA A 117 -1.95 -1.27 -3.05
C ALA A 117 -1.10 -1.83 -1.91
N GLY A 118 -0.60 -0.95 -1.01
CA GLY A 118 0.19 -1.36 0.15
C GLY A 118 -0.51 -2.42 1.01
N SER A 119 -1.80 -2.25 1.29
CA SER A 119 -2.58 -3.23 2.06
C SER A 119 -2.71 -4.60 1.37
N GLN A 120 -2.71 -4.65 0.04
CA GLN A 120 -2.65 -5.92 -0.70
C GLN A 120 -1.27 -6.56 -0.61
N GLY A 121 -0.21 -5.76 -0.59
CA GLY A 121 1.16 -6.22 -0.33
C GLY A 121 1.29 -6.81 1.07
N GLU A 122 0.76 -6.13 2.09
CA GLU A 122 0.71 -6.63 3.47
C GLU A 122 0.02 -8.01 3.53
N TYR A 123 -1.18 -8.11 2.97
CA TYR A 123 -1.93 -9.35 2.96
C TYR A 123 -1.21 -10.46 2.19
N ALA A 124 -0.68 -10.15 0.99
CA ALA A 124 0.08 -11.12 0.20
C ALA A 124 1.32 -11.63 0.95
N GLY A 125 2.09 -10.72 1.57
CA GLY A 125 3.26 -11.09 2.38
C GLY A 125 2.92 -12.00 3.55
N LEU A 126 1.84 -11.70 4.27
CA LEU A 126 1.38 -12.55 5.38
C LEU A 126 0.86 -13.91 4.92
N LEU A 127 0.20 -13.98 3.75
CA LEU A 127 -0.17 -15.27 3.14
C LEU A 127 1.06 -16.09 2.76
N VAL A 128 2.12 -15.46 2.27
CA VAL A 128 3.39 -16.14 1.98
C VAL A 128 4.02 -16.67 3.27
N ILE A 129 4.02 -15.89 4.35
CA ILE A 129 4.51 -16.35 5.66
C ILE A 129 3.68 -17.52 6.18
N HIS A 130 2.36 -17.44 6.06
CA HIS A 130 1.47 -18.54 6.45
C HIS A 130 1.77 -19.82 5.66
N ALA A 131 1.85 -19.72 4.34
CA ALA A 131 2.19 -20.85 3.47
C ALA A 131 3.60 -21.40 3.76
N TYR A 132 4.55 -20.54 4.12
CA TYR A 132 5.88 -20.98 4.56
C TYR A 132 5.79 -21.87 5.81
N HIS A 133 5.06 -21.45 6.83
CA HIS A 133 4.87 -22.26 8.04
C HIS A 133 4.12 -23.55 7.75
N GLU A 134 3.06 -23.53 6.93
CA GLU A 134 2.35 -24.74 6.51
C GLU A 134 3.27 -25.74 5.80
N SER A 135 4.12 -25.28 4.88
CA SER A 135 5.06 -26.12 4.14
C SER A 135 6.07 -26.85 5.03
N ARG A 136 6.30 -26.33 6.25
CA ARG A 136 7.20 -26.89 7.25
C ARG A 136 6.48 -27.73 8.30
N GLY A 137 5.17 -27.91 8.19
CA GLY A 137 4.36 -28.60 9.18
C GLY A 137 4.07 -27.74 10.43
N GLU A 138 4.29 -26.45 10.36
CA GLU A 138 4.13 -25.49 11.45
C GLU A 138 2.89 -24.58 11.26
N GLY A 139 1.87 -25.05 10.54
CA GLY A 139 0.63 -24.29 10.25
C GLY A 139 -0.17 -23.86 11.50
N HIS A 140 0.22 -24.32 12.69
CA HIS A 140 -0.34 -23.86 13.97
C HIS A 140 0.16 -22.47 14.38
N ARG A 141 1.27 -21.96 13.79
CA ARG A 141 1.82 -20.64 14.06
C ARG A 141 0.89 -19.56 13.51
N ASN A 142 0.26 -18.82 14.40
CA ASN A 142 -0.76 -17.83 14.04
C ASN A 142 -0.67 -16.52 14.83
N ILE A 143 0.37 -16.32 15.62
CA ILE A 143 0.59 -15.04 16.34
C ILE A 143 1.40 -14.09 15.47
N CYS A 144 0.88 -12.89 15.29
CA CYS A 144 1.57 -11.77 14.64
C CYS A 144 1.82 -10.66 15.66
N LEU A 145 3.09 -10.38 15.95
CA LEU A 145 3.48 -9.24 16.77
C LEU A 145 3.39 -7.96 15.93
N ILE A 146 2.86 -6.90 16.50
CA ILE A 146 2.72 -5.61 15.80
C ILE A 146 3.05 -4.48 16.77
N PRO A 147 4.07 -3.63 16.49
CA PRO A 147 4.36 -2.48 17.31
C PRO A 147 3.21 -1.48 17.38
N SER A 148 3.05 -0.79 18.50
CA SER A 148 2.03 0.24 18.69
C SER A 148 2.19 1.43 17.72
N SER A 149 3.38 1.60 17.13
CA SER A 149 3.67 2.58 16.07
C SER A 149 3.26 2.13 14.67
N ALA A 150 2.76 0.91 14.49
CA ALA A 150 2.42 0.38 13.18
C ALA A 150 1.23 1.12 12.55
N HIS A 151 1.18 1.09 11.21
CA HIS A 151 0.04 1.59 10.46
C HIS A 151 -1.22 0.77 10.79
N GLY A 152 -2.39 1.44 10.86
CA GLY A 152 -3.66 0.79 11.22
C GLY A 152 -4.10 -0.36 10.30
N THR A 153 -3.56 -0.45 9.07
CA THR A 153 -3.82 -1.56 8.15
C THR A 153 -3.07 -2.84 8.52
N ASN A 154 -1.94 -2.74 9.23
CA ASN A 154 -1.16 -3.93 9.61
C ASN A 154 -1.97 -4.93 10.45
N PRO A 155 -2.62 -4.53 11.56
CA PRO A 155 -3.46 -5.46 12.32
C PRO A 155 -4.66 -5.99 11.52
N ALA A 156 -5.24 -5.18 10.63
CA ALA A 156 -6.34 -5.63 9.78
C ALA A 156 -5.88 -6.71 8.79
N SER A 157 -4.74 -6.50 8.13
CA SER A 157 -4.14 -7.47 7.20
C SER A 157 -3.76 -8.78 7.91
N ALA A 158 -3.22 -8.70 9.14
CA ALA A 158 -2.89 -9.87 9.95
C ALA A 158 -4.14 -10.69 10.30
N GLN A 159 -5.22 -10.04 10.72
CA GLN A 159 -6.50 -10.70 10.98
C GLN A 159 -7.11 -11.34 9.73
N MET A 160 -7.03 -10.66 8.58
CA MET A 160 -7.49 -11.22 7.30
C MET A 160 -6.69 -12.47 6.89
N ALA A 161 -5.41 -12.53 7.24
CA ALA A 161 -4.56 -13.70 7.00
C ALA A 161 -4.77 -14.82 8.05
N GLY A 162 -5.74 -14.68 8.97
CA GLY A 162 -6.04 -15.66 10.00
C GLY A 162 -5.11 -15.60 11.22
N MET A 163 -4.32 -14.54 11.38
CA MET A 163 -3.39 -14.38 12.49
C MET A 163 -4.03 -13.61 13.65
N GLN A 164 -3.58 -13.90 14.86
CA GLN A 164 -3.94 -13.18 16.08
C GLN A 164 -2.87 -12.11 16.35
N VAL A 165 -3.33 -10.89 16.56
CA VAL A 165 -2.45 -9.73 16.78
C VAL A 165 -2.09 -9.62 18.27
N VAL A 166 -0.81 -9.51 18.55
CA VAL A 166 -0.27 -9.15 19.86
C VAL A 166 0.53 -7.86 19.72
N VAL A 167 0.14 -6.84 20.46
CA VAL A 167 0.75 -5.51 20.36
C VAL A 167 2.05 -5.47 21.16
N VAL A 168 3.12 -4.96 20.55
CA VAL A 168 4.40 -4.65 21.19
C VAL A 168 4.47 -3.15 21.46
N ASN A 169 4.92 -2.77 22.64
CA ASN A 169 5.05 -1.36 23.00
C ASN A 169 6.23 -0.69 22.26
N CYS A 170 6.17 0.63 22.16
CA CYS A 170 7.31 1.46 21.78
C CYS A 170 7.92 2.11 23.01
N ASP A 171 9.21 2.41 22.97
CA ASP A 171 9.93 3.16 23.99
C ASP A 171 9.59 4.67 23.97
N ALA A 172 10.18 5.43 24.87
CA ALA A 172 9.98 6.89 24.96
C ALA A 172 10.53 7.67 23.75
N ASN A 173 11.39 7.06 22.94
CA ASN A 173 11.99 7.63 21.73
C ASN A 173 11.21 7.25 20.47
N GLY A 174 10.23 6.36 20.59
CA GLY A 174 9.40 5.89 19.49
C GLY A 174 9.94 4.64 18.77
N ASN A 175 11.06 4.05 19.25
CA ASN A 175 11.52 2.75 18.77
C ASN A 175 10.69 1.62 19.36
N VAL A 176 10.74 0.44 18.73
CA VAL A 176 10.16 -0.77 19.31
C VAL A 176 10.87 -1.12 20.62
N ASP A 177 10.12 -1.32 21.71
CA ASP A 177 10.67 -1.74 22.98
C ASP A 177 11.17 -3.18 22.87
N LEU A 178 12.49 -3.37 22.75
CA LEU A 178 13.10 -4.68 22.59
C LEU A 178 12.91 -5.58 23.82
N VAL A 179 12.71 -5.01 25.01
CA VAL A 179 12.45 -5.80 26.24
C VAL A 179 11.05 -6.39 26.18
N ASP A 180 10.06 -5.59 25.83
CA ASP A 180 8.67 -6.05 25.64
C ASP A 180 8.56 -7.01 24.45
N LEU A 181 9.26 -6.73 23.35
CA LEU A 181 9.34 -7.61 22.18
C LEU A 181 9.85 -9.00 22.56
N LYS A 182 10.97 -9.06 23.27
CA LYS A 182 11.59 -10.33 23.68
C LYS A 182 10.68 -11.12 24.60
N ALA A 183 10.07 -10.47 25.59
CA ALA A 183 9.12 -11.12 26.50
C ALA A 183 7.93 -11.74 25.74
N LYS A 184 7.35 -11.01 24.77
CA LYS A 184 6.23 -11.50 23.95
C LYS A 184 6.65 -12.59 22.97
N ALA A 185 7.83 -12.47 22.38
CA ALA A 185 8.37 -13.52 21.51
C ALA A 185 8.62 -14.84 22.27
N GLU A 186 9.12 -14.76 23.51
CA GLU A 186 9.27 -15.93 24.40
C GLU A 186 7.90 -16.52 24.78
N GLU A 187 6.96 -15.68 25.22
CA GLU A 187 5.60 -16.11 25.63
C GLU A 187 4.88 -16.85 24.50
N HIS A 188 5.01 -16.36 23.27
CA HIS A 188 4.33 -16.91 22.10
C HIS A 188 5.21 -17.79 21.21
N SER A 189 6.38 -18.18 21.65
CA SER A 189 7.41 -18.84 20.83
C SER A 189 6.88 -20.04 20.00
N ASN A 190 5.99 -20.84 20.58
CA ASN A 190 5.41 -21.99 19.89
C ASN A 190 4.46 -21.61 18.75
N ASN A 191 3.79 -20.46 18.83
CA ASN A 191 2.76 -20.02 17.92
C ASN A 191 3.15 -18.74 17.14
N LEU A 192 4.36 -18.24 17.35
CA LEU A 192 4.83 -17.01 16.70
C LEU A 192 4.98 -17.25 15.19
N ALA A 193 4.14 -16.61 14.40
CA ALA A 193 4.20 -16.67 12.94
C ALA A 193 5.04 -15.53 12.37
N ALA A 194 4.81 -14.30 12.83
CA ALA A 194 5.43 -13.12 12.25
C ALA A 194 5.50 -11.95 13.23
N ILE A 195 6.32 -10.98 12.86
CA ILE A 195 6.18 -9.58 13.26
C ILE A 195 5.96 -8.73 12.01
N MET A 196 5.13 -7.69 12.12
CA MET A 196 5.03 -6.64 11.09
C MET A 196 5.59 -5.35 11.66
N ILE A 197 6.58 -4.79 11.00
CA ILE A 197 7.16 -3.49 11.36
C ILE A 197 7.05 -2.51 10.20
N THR A 198 6.76 -1.25 10.50
CA THR A 198 6.83 -0.15 9.51
C THR A 198 8.20 0.51 9.64
N TYR A 199 8.94 0.61 8.54
CA TYR A 199 10.30 1.12 8.53
C TYR A 199 10.54 2.07 7.35
N PRO A 200 10.76 3.38 7.60
CA PRO A 200 10.71 4.05 8.92
C PRO A 200 9.31 4.00 9.56
N SER A 201 9.25 4.10 10.91
CA SER A 201 7.99 4.00 11.64
C SER A 201 7.06 5.19 11.37
N THR A 202 5.77 5.06 11.72
CA THR A 202 4.82 6.18 11.63
C THR A 202 5.18 7.37 12.53
N HIS A 203 6.05 7.16 13.50
CA HIS A 203 6.64 8.22 14.33
C HIS A 203 7.82 8.93 13.65
N GLY A 204 8.20 8.53 12.42
CA GLY A 204 9.34 9.07 11.70
C GLY A 204 10.68 8.59 12.24
N VAL A 205 10.72 7.46 12.92
CA VAL A 205 11.90 6.88 13.52
C VAL A 205 12.45 5.76 12.65
N PHE A 206 13.74 5.79 12.39
CA PHE A 206 14.49 4.66 11.87
C PHE A 206 14.89 3.79 13.07
N GLU A 207 14.40 2.56 13.11
CA GLU A 207 14.69 1.60 14.18
C GLU A 207 16.18 1.27 14.22
N GLU A 208 16.88 1.77 15.23
CA GLU A 208 18.33 1.48 15.42
C GLU A 208 18.56 0.00 15.71
N GLY A 209 17.62 -0.65 16.39
CA GLY A 209 17.67 -2.06 16.78
C GLY A 209 17.03 -3.04 15.78
N VAL A 210 16.79 -2.66 14.52
CA VAL A 210 16.05 -3.50 13.57
C VAL A 210 16.66 -4.88 13.36
N GLN A 211 18.00 -4.97 13.35
CA GLN A 211 18.69 -6.26 13.20
C GLN A 211 18.47 -7.16 14.43
N GLU A 212 18.60 -6.62 15.63
CA GLU A 212 18.34 -7.35 16.87
C GLU A 212 16.87 -7.80 16.97
N LEU A 213 15.94 -6.93 16.54
CA LEU A 213 14.52 -7.27 16.43
C LEU A 213 14.32 -8.48 15.50
N CYS A 214 14.92 -8.47 14.31
CA CYS A 214 14.83 -9.58 13.37
C CYS A 214 15.40 -10.88 13.98
N ASP A 215 16.54 -10.79 14.63
CA ASP A 215 17.20 -11.94 15.27
C ASP A 215 16.32 -12.55 16.37
N ILE A 216 15.70 -11.72 17.21
CA ILE A 216 14.75 -12.19 18.24
C ILE A 216 13.61 -12.97 17.61
N ILE A 217 12.98 -12.44 16.59
CA ILE A 217 11.84 -13.09 15.92
C ILE A 217 12.26 -14.41 15.27
N HIS A 218 13.38 -14.42 14.56
CA HIS A 218 13.89 -15.64 13.91
C HIS A 218 14.28 -16.73 14.93
N GLN A 219 14.86 -16.37 16.08
CA GLN A 219 15.18 -17.32 17.16
C GLN A 219 13.95 -18.04 17.69
N HIS A 220 12.77 -17.40 17.64
CA HIS A 220 11.50 -17.97 18.04
C HIS A 220 10.70 -18.58 16.88
N GLY A 221 11.31 -18.71 15.69
CA GLY A 221 10.73 -19.35 14.50
C GLY A 221 9.78 -18.47 13.70
N GLY A 222 9.57 -17.22 14.08
CA GLY A 222 8.76 -16.25 13.34
C GLY A 222 9.49 -15.68 12.13
N GLN A 223 8.72 -15.04 11.24
CA GLN A 223 9.21 -14.30 10.09
C GLN A 223 9.00 -12.79 10.27
N VAL A 224 9.75 -11.98 9.55
CA VAL A 224 9.64 -10.53 9.63
C VAL A 224 9.01 -9.98 8.35
N TYR A 225 7.91 -9.25 8.48
CA TYR A 225 7.34 -8.44 7.41
C TYR A 225 7.72 -6.98 7.65
N ILE A 226 8.42 -6.38 6.69
CA ILE A 226 8.79 -4.97 6.71
C ILE A 226 7.82 -4.21 5.81
N ASP A 227 7.03 -3.32 6.41
CA ASP A 227 6.17 -2.38 5.72
C ASP A 227 6.98 -1.11 5.40
N GLY A 228 7.51 -1.05 4.20
CA GLY A 228 8.32 0.04 3.70
C GLY A 228 7.58 0.95 2.72
N ARG A 229 6.36 1.28 2.97
CA ARG A 229 5.42 1.89 2.03
C ARG A 229 5.83 3.23 1.39
N SER A 230 6.84 3.90 1.89
CA SER A 230 7.27 5.23 1.42
C SER A 230 8.79 5.35 1.33
N GLU A 231 9.44 4.29 0.83
CA GLU A 231 10.89 4.16 0.85
C GLU A 231 11.63 5.04 -0.16
N GLU A 232 10.98 5.77 -1.02
CA GLU A 232 11.67 6.65 -1.95
C GLU A 232 12.61 7.66 -1.27
N HIS A 233 12.43 7.88 0.03
CA HIS A 233 13.33 8.68 0.85
C HIS A 233 14.41 7.86 1.57
N THR A 234 14.37 6.54 1.47
CA THR A 234 15.30 5.63 2.13
C THR A 234 16.33 5.02 1.18
N SER A 235 16.05 5.05 -0.12
CA SER A 235 16.98 4.54 -1.14
C SER A 235 18.21 5.43 -1.38
N GLU A 236 18.28 6.58 -0.72
CA GLU A 236 19.42 7.50 -0.76
C GLU A 236 20.39 7.31 0.43
N LEU A 237 20.14 6.32 1.28
CA LEU A 237 21.02 5.94 2.40
C LEU A 237 21.77 4.64 2.10
#